data_613bbc4c33f5e2c8fbb86f2775ab6d2e
#
_entry.id   613bbc4c33f5e2c8fbb86f2775ab6d2e
#
_cell.length_a   1.000
_cell.length_b   1.000
_cell.length_c   1.000
_cell.angle_alpha   90.00
_cell.angle_beta   90.00
_cell.angle_gamma   90.00
#
_symmetry.space_group_name_H-M   'P 1'
#
loop_
_entity.id
_entity.type
_entity.pdbx_description
1 polymer ?
#
loop_
_entity_poly.entity_id
_entity_poly.type
_entity_poly.pdbx_seq_one_letter_code
_entity_poly.pdbx_strand_id
1 'polypeptide(L)'
;VVFRIREEARTELSPEWLYMFFNRAEFDRYVITNSWGSSTEFYNWEDLCEVEVELPLLCVQQKCVDIYNSMVANQQAYERGLEDLKLTCDGYIEDLRRKMPCEKIGKYIIERNIKNEVGLNVDSVRGISTGKELIDTKANMDGVPLGNYKIVKPNEIAFISDTSRRGDKISLAINSLPKTYLVSSISTVFETNKKYLIPQYLFLFFLRAEFDRYARFHSWGSARETFNWEDMCDVQIPIPSIKVQKSIAEMYTVYNARKKINEQLKAQIKNICPILIRGSLEER
;
A
#
# COMPACT_ATOMS: atom_id res chain seq x y z
N VAL A 1 -8.08 14.50 24.51
CA VAL A 1 -9.22 14.62 25.45
C VAL A 1 -10.16 13.46 25.17
N VAL A 2 -10.64 12.80 26.22
CA VAL A 2 -11.70 11.78 26.16
C VAL A 2 -12.89 12.32 26.90
N PHE A 3 -14.06 12.32 26.28
CA PHE A 3 -15.29 12.78 26.88
C PHE A 3 -16.43 11.76 26.71
N ARG A 4 -17.49 11.92 27.47
CA ARG A 4 -18.67 11.07 27.45
C ARG A 4 -19.92 11.92 27.34
N ILE A 5 -20.87 11.47 26.54
CA ILE A 5 -22.22 12.10 26.48
C ILE A 5 -22.91 11.86 27.82
N ARG A 6 -23.55 12.92 28.34
CA ARG A 6 -24.34 12.84 29.59
C ARG A 6 -25.52 11.89 29.40
N GLU A 7 -25.90 11.20 30.46
CA GLU A 7 -26.98 10.19 30.39
C GLU A 7 -28.30 10.78 29.88
N GLU A 8 -28.61 12.02 30.28
CA GLU A 8 -29.85 12.70 29.87
C GLU A 8 -29.86 12.98 28.35
N ALA A 9 -28.72 13.28 27.76
CA ALA A 9 -28.59 13.60 26.33
C ALA A 9 -28.58 12.35 25.43
N ARG A 10 -28.44 11.15 25.96
CA ARG A 10 -28.41 9.91 25.17
C ARG A 10 -29.76 9.55 24.53
N THR A 11 -30.84 10.15 24.99
CA THR A 11 -32.16 10.01 24.38
C THR A 11 -32.31 10.82 23.09
N GLU A 12 -31.41 11.77 22.84
CA GLU A 12 -31.44 12.69 21.72
C GLU A 12 -30.21 12.60 20.82
N LEU A 13 -29.05 12.14 21.37
CA LEU A 13 -27.76 12.13 20.70
C LEU A 13 -27.06 10.79 20.77
N SER A 14 -26.81 10.19 19.60
CA SER A 14 -25.97 8.99 19.46
C SER A 14 -24.48 9.39 19.53
N PRO A 15 -23.67 8.72 20.38
CA PRO A 15 -22.22 8.91 20.42
C PRO A 15 -21.54 8.66 19.08
N GLU A 16 -22.00 7.63 18.35
CA GLU A 16 -21.45 7.24 17.04
C GLU A 16 -21.80 8.28 15.98
N TRP A 17 -23.00 8.85 15.99
CA TRP A 17 -23.37 9.93 15.10
C TRP A 17 -22.54 11.19 15.36
N LEU A 18 -22.31 11.53 16.65
CA LEU A 18 -21.44 12.64 17.03
C LEU A 18 -19.99 12.41 16.59
N TYR A 19 -19.49 11.18 16.70
CA TYR A 19 -18.19 10.81 16.15
C TYR A 19 -18.11 11.06 14.64
N MET A 20 -19.15 10.67 13.88
CA MET A 20 -19.21 10.93 12.44
C MET A 20 -19.24 12.44 12.14
N PHE A 21 -19.94 13.23 12.97
CA PHE A 21 -19.96 14.69 12.87
C PHE A 21 -18.57 15.29 13.01
N PHE A 22 -17.80 14.87 13.99
CA PHE A 22 -16.44 15.34 14.20
C PHE A 22 -15.41 14.81 13.18
N ASN A 23 -15.71 13.69 12.54
CA ASN A 23 -14.81 13.07 11.55
C ASN A 23 -15.00 13.62 10.12
N ARG A 24 -15.47 14.86 9.98
CA ARG A 24 -15.65 15.54 8.70
C ARG A 24 -14.53 16.55 8.46
N ALA A 25 -14.13 16.69 7.20
CA ALA A 25 -13.19 17.75 6.80
C ALA A 25 -13.69 19.17 7.10
N GLU A 26 -15.02 19.39 7.15
CA GLU A 26 -15.63 20.64 7.56
C GLU A 26 -15.31 20.96 9.02
N PHE A 27 -15.36 19.94 9.89
CA PHE A 27 -15.02 20.12 11.30
C PHE A 27 -13.53 20.35 11.48
N ASP A 28 -12.67 19.66 10.73
CA ASP A 28 -11.22 19.94 10.74
C ASP A 28 -10.93 21.40 10.37
N ARG A 29 -11.60 21.94 9.33
CA ARG A 29 -11.47 23.35 8.95
C ARG A 29 -12.01 24.29 10.03
N TYR A 30 -13.13 23.95 10.64
CA TYR A 30 -13.70 24.71 11.75
C TYR A 30 -12.71 24.80 12.92
N VAL A 31 -12.11 23.66 13.33
CA VAL A 31 -11.09 23.61 14.38
C VAL A 31 -9.88 24.47 14.03
N ILE A 32 -9.34 24.37 12.81
CA ILE A 32 -8.21 25.19 12.36
C ILE A 32 -8.53 26.68 12.42
N THR A 33 -9.73 27.07 11.98
CA THR A 33 -10.15 28.47 11.96
C THR A 33 -10.38 29.04 13.38
N ASN A 34 -10.80 28.20 14.33
CA ASN A 34 -11.07 28.59 15.71
C ASN A 34 -9.94 28.24 16.68
N SER A 35 -8.80 27.76 16.19
CA SER A 35 -7.59 27.55 16.96
C SER A 35 -6.82 28.87 17.10
N TRP A 36 -6.20 29.06 18.23
CA TRP A 36 -5.47 30.30 18.54
C TRP A 36 -4.17 30.02 19.29
N GLY A 37 -3.19 30.90 19.11
CA GLY A 37 -1.83 30.78 19.66
C GLY A 37 -0.79 31.38 18.71
N SER A 38 0.33 31.83 19.22
CA SER A 38 1.37 32.52 18.43
C SER A 38 2.45 31.57 17.87
N SER A 39 2.81 30.54 18.61
CA SER A 39 3.85 29.56 18.21
C SER A 39 3.33 28.13 18.12
N THR A 40 2.27 27.84 18.84
CA THR A 40 1.51 26.58 18.79
C THR A 40 0.05 26.93 18.89
N GLU A 41 -0.72 26.47 17.95
CA GLU A 41 -2.17 26.69 17.95
C GLU A 41 -2.85 25.65 18.85
N PHE A 42 -3.85 26.12 19.62
CA PHE A 42 -4.61 25.30 20.54
C PHE A 42 -6.10 25.40 20.21
N TYR A 43 -6.78 24.26 20.36
CA TYR A 43 -8.22 24.13 20.41
C TYR A 43 -8.58 23.41 21.72
N ASN A 44 -9.17 24.15 22.65
CA ASN A 44 -9.36 23.69 24.01
C ASN A 44 -10.70 22.95 24.19
N TRP A 45 -10.91 22.39 25.39
CA TRP A 45 -12.15 21.77 25.78
C TRP A 45 -13.32 22.75 25.78
N GLU A 46 -13.10 23.95 26.24
CA GLU A 46 -14.07 25.05 26.28
C GLU A 46 -14.51 25.39 24.87
N ASP A 47 -13.59 25.52 23.91
CA ASP A 47 -13.89 25.77 22.50
C ASP A 47 -14.74 24.64 21.87
N LEU A 48 -14.45 23.38 22.27
CA LEU A 48 -15.24 22.23 21.80
C LEU A 48 -16.67 22.25 22.37
N CYS A 49 -16.87 22.73 23.61
CA CYS A 49 -18.19 22.83 24.22
C CYS A 49 -19.09 23.89 23.57
N GLU A 50 -18.51 24.88 22.90
CA GLU A 50 -19.22 25.94 22.18
C GLU A 50 -19.65 25.54 20.75
N VAL A 51 -19.31 24.32 20.33
CA VAL A 51 -19.71 23.80 19.00
C VAL A 51 -21.21 23.56 18.97
N GLU A 52 -21.90 24.33 18.14
CA GLU A 52 -23.34 24.13 17.90
C GLU A 52 -23.55 22.98 16.89
N VAL A 53 -24.43 22.07 17.23
CA VAL A 53 -24.77 20.91 16.40
C VAL A 53 -26.27 20.83 16.24
N GLU A 54 -26.76 20.91 15.00
CA GLU A 54 -28.15 20.56 14.70
C GLU A 54 -28.34 19.05 14.87
N LEU A 55 -29.33 18.63 15.66
CA LEU A 55 -29.60 17.23 15.95
C LEU A 55 -30.81 16.73 15.14
N PRO A 56 -30.64 15.77 14.24
CA PRO A 56 -31.76 15.05 13.64
C PRO A 56 -32.39 14.09 14.67
N LEU A 57 -33.58 13.58 14.37
CA LEU A 57 -34.23 12.58 15.21
C LEU A 57 -33.29 11.38 15.46
N LEU A 58 -33.32 10.80 16.66
CA LEU A 58 -32.43 9.69 17.03
C LEU A 58 -32.53 8.50 16.07
N CYS A 59 -33.73 8.20 15.56
CA CYS A 59 -33.92 7.13 14.56
C CYS A 59 -33.23 7.42 13.23
N VAL A 60 -33.10 8.70 12.82
CA VAL A 60 -32.37 9.10 11.62
C VAL A 60 -30.86 9.02 11.88
N GLN A 61 -30.40 9.47 13.06
CA GLN A 61 -29.01 9.29 13.47
C GLN A 61 -28.61 7.81 13.41
N GLN A 62 -29.46 6.91 13.95
CA GLN A 62 -29.20 5.47 13.97
C GLN A 62 -29.08 4.88 12.56
N LYS A 63 -29.97 5.26 11.64
CA LYS A 63 -29.86 4.83 10.23
C LYS A 63 -28.49 5.19 9.62
N CYS A 64 -28.01 6.41 9.85
CA CYS A 64 -26.70 6.85 9.35
C CYS A 64 -25.55 6.06 9.99
N VAL A 65 -25.64 5.80 11.30
CA VAL A 65 -24.67 4.99 12.04
C VAL A 65 -24.65 3.55 11.51
N ASP A 66 -25.80 2.96 11.22
CA ASP A 66 -25.90 1.58 10.70
C ASP A 66 -25.26 1.47 9.31
N ILE A 67 -25.45 2.47 8.44
CA ILE A 67 -24.81 2.55 7.12
C ILE A 67 -23.29 2.64 7.30
N TYR A 68 -22.80 3.56 8.13
CA TYR A 68 -21.38 3.76 8.39
C TYR A 68 -20.73 2.48 8.94
N ASN A 69 -21.34 1.86 9.97
CA ASN A 69 -20.82 0.64 10.58
C ASN A 69 -20.82 -0.53 9.60
N SER A 70 -21.82 -0.65 8.73
CA SER A 70 -21.87 -1.66 7.67
C SER A 70 -20.72 -1.49 6.67
N MET A 71 -20.40 -0.26 6.27
CA MET A 71 -19.25 0.03 5.40
C MET A 71 -17.92 -0.31 6.08
N VAL A 72 -17.76 0.05 7.36
CA VAL A 72 -16.56 -0.26 8.15
C VAL A 72 -16.39 -1.79 8.30
N ALA A 73 -17.47 -2.51 8.64
CA ALA A 73 -17.45 -3.96 8.77
C ALA A 73 -17.08 -4.65 7.44
N ASN A 74 -17.61 -4.15 6.31
CA ASN A 74 -17.25 -4.65 4.98
C ASN A 74 -15.76 -4.44 4.68
N GLN A 75 -15.23 -3.24 4.93
CA GLN A 75 -13.81 -2.94 4.75
C GLN A 75 -12.92 -3.83 5.61
N GLN A 76 -13.27 -4.03 6.89
CA GLN A 76 -12.53 -4.91 7.79
C GLN A 76 -12.55 -6.38 7.33
N ALA A 77 -13.67 -6.84 6.73
CA ALA A 77 -13.73 -8.18 6.16
C ALA A 77 -12.79 -8.34 4.96
N TYR A 78 -12.67 -7.31 4.10
CA TYR A 78 -11.67 -7.29 3.02
C TYR A 78 -10.25 -7.30 3.55
N GLU A 79 -9.95 -6.55 4.60
CA GLU A 79 -8.62 -6.48 5.23
C GLU A 79 -8.21 -7.83 5.81
N ARG A 80 -9.08 -8.48 6.58
CA ARG A 80 -8.85 -9.86 7.07
C ARG A 80 -8.63 -10.85 5.94
N GLY A 81 -9.45 -10.77 4.88
CA GLY A 81 -9.28 -11.66 3.72
C GLY A 81 -7.96 -11.45 2.96
N LEU A 82 -7.34 -10.26 3.03
CA LEU A 82 -6.00 -10.02 2.49
C LEU A 82 -4.92 -10.70 3.34
N GLU A 83 -5.05 -10.66 4.67
CA GLU A 83 -4.13 -11.33 5.60
C GLU A 83 -4.20 -12.86 5.40
N ASP A 84 -5.40 -13.42 5.28
CA ASP A 84 -5.62 -14.85 5.01
C ASP A 84 -5.01 -15.29 3.67
N LEU A 85 -5.17 -14.49 2.62
CA LEU A 85 -4.54 -14.77 1.31
C LEU A 85 -3.02 -14.76 1.40
N LYS A 86 -2.45 -13.80 2.10
CA LYS A 86 -1.00 -13.73 2.31
C LYS A 86 -0.50 -14.95 3.07
N LEU A 87 -1.15 -15.32 4.16
CA LEU A 87 -0.81 -16.49 4.95
C LEU A 87 -0.91 -17.79 4.11
N THR A 88 -1.93 -17.89 3.26
CA THR A 88 -2.12 -19.02 2.36
C THR A 88 -0.97 -19.11 1.35
N CYS A 89 -0.59 -17.98 0.72
CA CYS A 89 0.55 -17.93 -0.21
C CYS A 89 1.86 -18.34 0.47
N ASP A 90 2.12 -17.82 1.68
CA ASP A 90 3.29 -18.17 2.47
C ASP A 90 3.32 -19.66 2.81
N GLY A 91 2.17 -20.24 3.21
CA GLY A 91 2.03 -21.68 3.48
C GLY A 91 2.33 -22.55 2.25
N TYR A 92 1.84 -22.16 1.07
CA TYR A 92 2.15 -22.89 -0.17
C TYR A 92 3.65 -22.83 -0.52
N ILE A 93 4.29 -21.69 -0.36
CA ILE A 93 5.73 -21.54 -0.61
C ILE A 93 6.53 -22.41 0.37
N GLU A 94 6.18 -22.43 1.64
CA GLU A 94 6.86 -23.28 2.64
C GLU A 94 6.65 -24.76 2.37
N ASP A 95 5.46 -25.18 1.97
CA ASP A 95 5.19 -26.56 1.60
C ASP A 95 6.03 -27.00 0.38
N LEU A 96 6.16 -26.13 -0.63
CA LEU A 96 7.03 -26.37 -1.77
C LEU A 96 8.51 -26.49 -1.35
N ARG A 97 9.00 -25.62 -0.45
CA ARG A 97 10.37 -25.69 0.06
C ARG A 97 10.69 -26.99 0.78
N ARG A 98 9.71 -27.60 1.44
CA ARG A 98 9.86 -28.90 2.12
C ARG A 98 9.83 -30.08 1.15
N LYS A 99 9.10 -29.96 0.04
CA LYS A 99 8.84 -31.05 -0.90
C LYS A 99 9.84 -31.14 -2.04
N MET A 100 10.57 -30.04 -2.34
CA MET A 100 11.49 -30.02 -3.47
C MET A 100 12.72 -29.16 -3.17
N PRO A 101 13.85 -29.44 -3.85
CA PRO A 101 15.06 -28.64 -3.69
C PRO A 101 14.85 -27.22 -4.18
N CYS A 102 15.50 -26.27 -3.50
CA CYS A 102 15.58 -24.89 -3.95
C CYS A 102 16.73 -24.71 -4.95
N GLU A 103 16.52 -23.90 -5.97
CA GLU A 103 17.52 -23.57 -6.98
C GLU A 103 17.82 -22.07 -6.98
N LYS A 104 19.07 -21.70 -7.31
CA LYS A 104 19.46 -20.30 -7.50
C LYS A 104 18.69 -19.70 -8.67
N ILE A 105 18.06 -18.52 -8.43
CA ILE A 105 17.26 -17.87 -9.46
C ILE A 105 18.07 -17.29 -10.61
N GLY A 106 19.37 -17.05 -10.41
CA GLY A 106 20.28 -16.52 -11.43
C GLY A 106 20.25 -17.26 -12.77
N LYS A 107 19.93 -18.56 -12.76
CA LYS A 107 19.72 -19.36 -13.99
C LYS A 107 18.47 -18.93 -14.80
N TYR A 108 17.53 -18.26 -14.16
CA TYR A 108 16.18 -18.00 -14.64
C TYR A 108 15.86 -16.52 -14.80
N ILE A 109 16.75 -15.62 -14.40
CA ILE A 109 16.61 -14.19 -14.49
C ILE A 109 17.70 -13.56 -15.37
N ILE A 110 17.36 -12.46 -16.03
CA ILE A 110 18.26 -11.76 -16.95
C ILE A 110 18.19 -10.27 -16.63
N GLU A 111 19.32 -9.66 -16.33
CA GLU A 111 19.39 -8.21 -16.11
C GLU A 111 19.06 -7.45 -17.39
N ARG A 112 18.29 -6.38 -17.24
CA ARG A 112 17.85 -5.49 -18.33
C ARG A 112 18.38 -4.09 -18.06
N ASN A 113 19.36 -3.66 -18.82
CA ASN A 113 19.94 -2.32 -18.70
C ASN A 113 19.54 -1.44 -19.90
N ILE A 114 18.23 -1.34 -20.17
CA ILE A 114 17.68 -0.55 -21.28
C ILE A 114 17.42 0.86 -20.78
N LYS A 115 18.10 1.83 -21.37
CA LYS A 115 17.91 3.25 -21.09
C LYS A 115 16.72 3.82 -21.86
N ASN A 116 16.28 5.01 -21.45
CA ASN A 116 15.15 5.72 -22.07
C ASN A 116 15.53 6.33 -23.43
N GLU A 117 15.88 5.50 -24.39
CA GLU A 117 16.16 5.93 -25.79
C GLU A 117 14.88 6.20 -26.58
N VAL A 118 13.73 5.69 -26.09
CA VAL A 118 12.41 5.87 -26.73
C VAL A 118 11.73 7.19 -26.35
N GLY A 119 12.33 8.01 -25.50
CA GLY A 119 11.84 9.35 -25.16
C GLY A 119 10.58 9.37 -24.28
N LEU A 120 10.41 8.41 -23.37
CA LEU A 120 9.33 8.47 -22.39
C LEU A 120 9.49 9.71 -21.51
N ASN A 121 8.37 10.37 -21.20
CA ASN A 121 8.30 11.60 -20.42
C ASN A 121 8.21 11.36 -18.90
N VAL A 122 8.15 12.47 -18.14
CA VAL A 122 8.07 12.49 -16.68
C VAL A 122 6.88 11.69 -16.13
N ASP A 123 5.74 11.67 -16.83
CA ASP A 123 4.54 10.93 -16.40
C ASP A 123 4.78 9.41 -16.31
N SER A 124 5.85 8.93 -16.95
CA SER A 124 6.25 7.52 -16.92
C SER A 124 7.22 7.21 -15.78
N VAL A 125 7.74 8.20 -15.06
CA VAL A 125 8.70 8.00 -13.97
C VAL A 125 8.01 7.45 -12.75
N ARG A 126 8.59 6.40 -12.17
CA ARG A 126 8.12 5.74 -10.94
C ARG A 126 9.25 5.58 -9.93
N GLY A 127 8.90 5.76 -8.67
CA GLY A 127 9.74 5.34 -7.55
C GLY A 127 9.50 3.85 -7.23
N ILE A 128 10.48 3.22 -6.59
CA ILE A 128 10.36 1.85 -6.09
C ILE A 128 10.27 1.92 -4.56
N SER A 129 9.15 1.46 -4.00
CA SER A 129 8.89 1.55 -2.57
C SER A 129 9.34 0.30 -1.79
N THR A 130 9.54 0.45 -0.49
CA THR A 130 9.71 -0.68 0.45
C THR A 130 8.41 -1.46 0.65
N GLY A 131 7.26 -0.89 0.25
CA GLY A 131 5.98 -1.58 0.14
C GLY A 131 5.85 -2.50 -1.06
N LYS A 132 6.96 -2.69 -1.83
CA LYS A 132 7.05 -3.58 -3.01
C LYS A 132 6.17 -3.12 -4.19
N GLU A 133 6.07 -1.82 -4.40
CA GLU A 133 5.24 -1.21 -5.44
C GLU A 133 5.99 -0.16 -6.24
N LEU A 134 5.62 -0.02 -7.52
CA LEU A 134 5.93 1.18 -8.31
C LEU A 134 4.97 2.29 -7.86
N ILE A 135 5.51 3.38 -7.37
CA ILE A 135 4.75 4.53 -6.87
C ILE A 135 5.07 5.79 -7.71
N ASP A 136 4.18 6.76 -7.68
CA ASP A 136 4.49 8.06 -8.28
C ASP A 136 5.73 8.67 -7.63
N THR A 137 6.60 9.27 -8.45
CA THR A 137 7.82 9.88 -7.91
C THR A 137 7.47 11.07 -7.02
N LYS A 138 8.15 11.15 -5.87
CA LYS A 138 8.07 12.31 -4.96
C LYS A 138 9.17 13.35 -5.22
N ALA A 139 10.12 13.01 -6.12
CA ALA A 139 11.20 13.91 -6.46
C ALA A 139 10.71 15.02 -7.40
N ASN A 140 11.26 16.23 -7.23
CA ASN A 140 11.09 17.25 -8.25
C ASN A 140 11.83 16.80 -9.52
N MET A 141 11.08 16.69 -10.61
CA MET A 141 11.58 16.20 -11.90
C MET A 141 11.85 17.34 -12.92
N ASP A 142 11.69 18.60 -12.49
CA ASP A 142 11.92 19.76 -13.38
C ASP A 142 13.37 19.81 -13.84
N GLY A 143 13.58 19.81 -15.15
CA GLY A 143 14.91 19.88 -15.75
C GLY A 143 15.77 18.61 -15.61
N VAL A 144 15.24 17.51 -15.05
CA VAL A 144 15.97 16.25 -14.87
C VAL A 144 16.07 15.52 -16.22
N PRO A 145 17.30 15.23 -16.72
CA PRO A 145 17.46 14.48 -17.96
C PRO A 145 17.07 13.00 -17.75
N LEU A 146 16.07 12.54 -18.50
CA LEU A 146 15.52 11.19 -18.38
C LEU A 146 16.27 10.13 -19.22
N GLY A 147 17.23 10.52 -20.05
CA GLY A 147 17.95 9.61 -20.94
C GLY A 147 18.69 8.46 -20.24
N ASN A 148 19.14 8.68 -19.00
CA ASN A 148 19.81 7.64 -18.19
C ASN A 148 18.87 6.81 -17.33
N TYR A 149 17.58 7.14 -17.28
CA TYR A 149 16.58 6.33 -16.57
C TYR A 149 16.42 4.99 -17.27
N LYS A 150 16.17 3.95 -16.49
CA LYS A 150 15.99 2.59 -16.99
C LYS A 150 14.51 2.31 -17.26
N ILE A 151 14.26 1.61 -18.36
CA ILE A 151 12.91 1.17 -18.75
C ILE A 151 12.52 -0.07 -17.95
N VAL A 152 11.28 -0.09 -17.45
CA VAL A 152 10.64 -1.25 -16.82
C VAL A 152 9.39 -1.61 -17.63
N LYS A 153 9.47 -2.68 -18.41
CA LYS A 153 8.37 -3.21 -19.23
C LYS A 153 7.38 -4.02 -18.38
N PRO A 154 6.18 -4.32 -18.90
CA PRO A 154 5.23 -5.21 -18.22
C PRO A 154 5.86 -6.55 -17.83
N ASN A 155 5.67 -6.96 -16.57
CA ASN A 155 6.21 -8.15 -15.92
C ASN A 155 7.73 -8.14 -15.66
N GLU A 156 8.42 -7.04 -15.90
CA GLU A 156 9.78 -6.87 -15.40
C GLU A 156 9.77 -6.44 -13.93
N ILE A 157 10.82 -6.79 -13.22
CA ILE A 157 11.01 -6.51 -11.80
C ILE A 157 12.16 -5.52 -11.68
N ALA A 158 12.00 -4.52 -10.81
CA ALA A 158 13.04 -3.54 -10.52
C ALA A 158 13.30 -3.48 -9.01
N PHE A 159 14.55 -3.33 -8.61
CA PHE A 159 14.93 -3.13 -7.20
C PHE A 159 16.03 -2.09 -7.07
N ILE A 160 16.20 -1.58 -5.86
CA ILE A 160 17.28 -0.69 -5.48
C ILE A 160 18.20 -1.44 -4.53
N SER A 161 19.48 -1.52 -4.88
CA SER A 161 20.48 -2.28 -4.13
C SER A 161 20.78 -1.69 -2.74
N ASP A 162 20.65 -0.37 -2.54
CA ASP A 162 20.86 0.28 -1.24
C ASP A 162 19.81 -0.17 -0.21
N THR A 163 20.24 -0.85 0.84
CA THR A 163 19.41 -1.34 1.95
C THR A 163 19.61 -0.54 3.23
N SER A 164 20.74 0.14 3.41
CA SER A 164 21.15 0.79 4.67
C SER A 164 20.22 1.91 5.15
N ARG A 165 19.51 2.60 4.24
CA ARG A 165 18.62 3.74 4.55
C ARG A 165 17.15 3.36 4.58
N ARG A 166 16.80 2.08 4.45
CA ARG A 166 15.44 1.62 4.22
C ARG A 166 14.90 0.75 5.34
N GLY A 167 15.61 0.70 6.46
CA GLY A 167 15.31 -0.16 7.58
C GLY A 167 15.56 -1.63 7.25
N ASP A 168 14.58 -2.47 7.55
CA ASP A 168 14.63 -3.92 7.39
C ASP A 168 14.04 -4.43 6.06
N LYS A 169 13.71 -3.53 5.11
CA LYS A 169 13.01 -3.87 3.85
C LYS A 169 13.77 -3.39 2.63
N ILE A 170 13.92 -4.27 1.64
CA ILE A 170 14.44 -3.89 0.32
C ILE A 170 13.37 -3.23 -0.54
N SER A 171 13.73 -2.16 -1.26
CA SER A 171 12.86 -1.56 -2.28
C SER A 171 12.91 -2.39 -3.55
N LEU A 172 11.79 -3.00 -3.88
CA LEU A 172 11.62 -3.89 -5.03
C LEU A 172 10.17 -3.81 -5.53
N ALA A 173 9.94 -3.88 -6.84
CA ALA A 173 8.60 -3.87 -7.41
C ALA A 173 8.55 -4.63 -8.74
N ILE A 174 7.39 -5.20 -9.05
CA ILE A 174 7.06 -5.72 -10.38
C ILE A 174 6.15 -4.74 -11.11
N ASN A 175 6.39 -4.54 -12.40
CA ASN A 175 5.45 -3.82 -13.24
C ASN A 175 4.29 -4.74 -13.65
N SER A 176 3.20 -4.69 -12.90
CA SER A 176 1.99 -5.49 -13.16
C SER A 176 1.02 -4.84 -14.16
N LEU A 177 1.35 -3.65 -14.69
CA LEU A 177 0.50 -2.90 -15.61
C LEU A 177 0.94 -3.10 -17.06
N PRO A 178 0.06 -2.91 -18.04
CA PRO A 178 0.39 -3.05 -19.47
C PRO A 178 1.23 -1.88 -20.01
N LYS A 179 1.50 -0.86 -19.18
CA LYS A 179 2.26 0.34 -19.52
C LYS A 179 3.75 0.18 -19.17
N THR A 180 4.62 0.76 -19.97
CA THR A 180 6.07 0.84 -19.69
C THR A 180 6.36 2.05 -18.81
N TYR A 181 7.24 1.89 -17.82
CA TYR A 181 7.63 2.92 -16.88
C TYR A 181 9.14 3.17 -16.88
N LEU A 182 9.54 4.27 -16.29
CA LEU A 182 10.94 4.64 -16.03
C LEU A 182 11.25 4.56 -14.54
N VAL A 183 12.41 4.02 -14.21
CA VAL A 183 12.98 4.05 -12.87
C VAL A 183 14.36 4.69 -12.89
N SER A 184 14.83 5.17 -11.75
CA SER A 184 16.14 5.80 -11.63
C SER A 184 17.26 4.90 -12.16
N SER A 185 18.32 5.49 -12.68
CA SER A 185 19.52 4.81 -13.19
C SER A 185 20.22 3.91 -12.15
N ILE A 186 20.04 4.20 -10.85
CA ILE A 186 20.59 3.37 -9.75
C ILE A 186 19.82 2.06 -9.53
N SER A 187 18.64 1.92 -10.12
CA SER A 187 17.84 0.71 -9.99
C SER A 187 18.38 -0.40 -10.88
N THR A 188 18.30 -1.63 -10.41
CA THR A 188 18.52 -2.82 -11.23
C THR A 188 17.17 -3.33 -11.73
N VAL A 189 17.05 -3.54 -13.05
CA VAL A 189 15.85 -4.07 -13.71
C VAL A 189 16.17 -5.43 -14.27
N PHE A 190 15.28 -6.41 -14.13
CA PHE A 190 15.44 -7.73 -14.67
C PHE A 190 14.14 -8.36 -15.13
N GLU A 191 14.23 -9.31 -16.01
CA GLU A 191 13.13 -10.16 -16.45
C GLU A 191 13.38 -11.62 -16.09
N THR A 192 12.33 -12.41 -16.06
CA THR A 192 12.43 -13.88 -15.88
C THR A 192 12.37 -14.59 -17.22
N ASN A 193 13.06 -15.72 -17.34
CA ASN A 193 12.83 -16.66 -18.43
C ASN A 193 11.48 -17.38 -18.21
N LYS A 194 10.43 -16.85 -18.83
CA LYS A 194 9.03 -17.29 -18.66
C LYS A 194 8.78 -18.76 -19.01
N LYS A 195 9.73 -19.41 -19.72
CA LYS A 195 9.65 -20.85 -19.97
C LYS A 195 9.82 -21.69 -18.69
N TYR A 196 10.54 -21.14 -17.70
CA TYR A 196 10.88 -21.85 -16.47
C TYR A 196 10.38 -21.15 -15.20
N LEU A 197 10.30 -19.83 -15.21
CA LEU A 197 9.98 -19.03 -14.03
C LEU A 197 9.00 -17.88 -14.36
N ILE A 198 7.82 -17.94 -13.74
CA ILE A 198 6.78 -16.90 -13.90
C ILE A 198 7.13 -15.69 -13.01
N PRO A 199 7.13 -14.45 -13.54
CA PRO A 199 7.49 -13.25 -12.77
C PRO A 199 6.65 -13.06 -11.51
N GLN A 200 5.34 -13.28 -11.59
CA GLN A 200 4.40 -13.13 -10.46
C GLN A 200 4.65 -14.18 -9.37
N TYR A 201 5.02 -15.42 -9.75
CA TYR A 201 5.41 -16.46 -8.81
C TYR A 201 6.69 -16.06 -8.05
N LEU A 202 7.72 -15.60 -8.77
CA LEU A 202 8.96 -15.11 -8.17
C LEU A 202 8.68 -13.92 -7.25
N PHE A 203 7.82 -13.00 -7.68
CA PHE A 203 7.50 -11.80 -6.92
C PHE A 203 6.79 -12.11 -5.60
N LEU A 204 5.92 -13.11 -5.56
CA LEU A 204 5.31 -13.60 -4.31
C LEU A 204 6.37 -14.01 -3.28
N PHE A 205 7.45 -14.64 -3.75
CA PHE A 205 8.57 -14.98 -2.88
C PHE A 205 9.22 -13.73 -2.28
N PHE A 206 9.36 -12.68 -3.07
CA PHE A 206 9.93 -11.40 -2.63
C PHE A 206 9.02 -10.59 -1.70
N LEU A 207 7.71 -10.82 -1.71
CA LEU A 207 6.77 -10.17 -0.78
C LEU A 207 6.92 -10.64 0.67
N ARG A 208 7.58 -11.76 0.91
CA ARG A 208 7.71 -12.36 2.23
C ARG A 208 8.72 -11.61 3.09
N ALA A 209 8.44 -11.53 4.40
CA ALA A 209 9.36 -10.94 5.36
C ALA A 209 10.71 -11.68 5.45
N GLU A 210 10.71 -13.00 5.15
CA GLU A 210 11.92 -13.81 5.05
C GLU A 210 12.87 -13.29 3.98
N PHE A 211 12.34 -12.85 2.85
CA PHE A 211 13.18 -12.27 1.79
C PHE A 211 13.77 -10.93 2.20
N ASP A 212 13.04 -10.08 2.89
CA ASP A 212 13.57 -8.83 3.41
C ASP A 212 14.73 -9.10 4.39
N ARG A 213 14.58 -10.07 5.31
CA ARG A 213 15.66 -10.50 6.21
C ARG A 213 16.84 -11.09 5.46
N TYR A 214 16.58 -11.92 4.43
CA TYR A 214 17.63 -12.48 3.58
C TYR A 214 18.40 -11.38 2.87
N ALA A 215 17.73 -10.44 2.22
CA ALA A 215 18.36 -9.32 1.53
C ALA A 215 19.18 -8.45 2.48
N ARG A 216 18.67 -8.20 3.69
CA ARG A 216 19.41 -7.46 4.71
C ARG A 216 20.64 -8.19 5.20
N PHE A 217 20.55 -9.50 5.44
CA PHE A 217 21.67 -10.34 5.90
C PHE A 217 22.78 -10.46 4.84
N HIS A 218 22.41 -10.48 3.55
CA HIS A 218 23.35 -10.55 2.42
C HIS A 218 23.72 -9.16 1.86
N SER A 219 23.48 -8.09 2.59
CA SER A 219 23.92 -6.74 2.21
C SER A 219 25.26 -6.41 2.81
N TRP A 220 26.18 -5.89 2.00
CA TRP A 220 27.57 -5.62 2.36
C TRP A 220 27.95 -4.16 2.07
N GLY A 221 28.87 -3.62 2.82
CA GLY A 221 29.45 -2.29 2.64
C GLY A 221 29.68 -1.56 3.95
N SER A 222 30.72 -0.73 4.02
CA SER A 222 31.09 0.00 5.23
C SER A 222 30.31 1.31 5.44
N ALA A 223 30.03 2.05 4.35
CA ALA A 223 29.30 3.32 4.39
C ALA A 223 27.85 3.18 3.92
N ARG A 224 27.60 2.27 3.00
CA ARG A 224 26.28 1.92 2.49
C ARG A 224 26.24 0.43 2.24
N GLU A 225 25.37 -0.24 2.94
CA GLU A 225 25.13 -1.65 2.69
C GLU A 225 24.25 -1.82 1.46
N THR A 226 24.67 -2.72 0.58
CA THR A 226 24.00 -2.97 -0.71
C THR A 226 23.76 -4.46 -0.89
N PHE A 227 22.61 -4.80 -1.40
CA PHE A 227 22.22 -6.10 -1.92
C PHE A 227 22.34 -6.04 -3.44
N ASN A 228 23.39 -6.64 -3.99
CA ASN A 228 23.77 -6.48 -5.38
C ASN A 228 23.06 -7.48 -6.32
N TRP A 229 23.32 -7.37 -7.62
CA TRP A 229 22.78 -8.28 -8.62
C TRP A 229 23.22 -9.71 -8.42
N GLU A 230 24.48 -9.92 -8.04
CA GLU A 230 25.06 -11.23 -7.74
C GLU A 230 24.34 -11.88 -6.55
N ASP A 231 24.09 -11.11 -5.48
CA ASP A 231 23.34 -11.57 -4.31
C ASP A 231 21.89 -11.94 -4.69
N MET A 232 21.28 -11.16 -5.60
CA MET A 232 19.94 -11.48 -6.15
C MET A 232 19.96 -12.79 -6.93
N CYS A 233 21.00 -13.04 -7.74
CA CYS A 233 21.16 -14.27 -8.50
C CYS A 233 21.33 -15.51 -7.60
N ASP A 234 21.88 -15.32 -6.41
CA ASP A 234 22.12 -16.38 -5.42
C ASP A 234 20.90 -16.73 -4.56
N VAL A 235 19.82 -15.97 -4.66
CA VAL A 235 18.54 -16.29 -3.98
C VAL A 235 18.07 -17.68 -4.41
N GLN A 236 17.71 -18.50 -3.43
CA GLN A 236 17.26 -19.88 -3.68
C GLN A 236 15.77 -20.01 -3.40
N ILE A 237 15.04 -20.49 -4.40
CA ILE A 237 13.61 -20.78 -4.31
C ILE A 237 13.27 -22.14 -4.93
N PRO A 238 12.16 -22.77 -4.54
CA PRO A 238 11.65 -23.95 -5.25
C PRO A 238 11.13 -23.52 -6.63
N ILE A 239 11.44 -24.32 -7.68
CA ILE A 239 10.98 -24.08 -9.06
C ILE A 239 10.05 -25.22 -9.47
N PRO A 240 8.77 -25.19 -9.09
CA PRO A 240 7.81 -26.22 -9.51
C PRO A 240 7.43 -26.07 -10.98
N SER A 241 6.65 -27.01 -11.50
CA SER A 241 6.16 -26.94 -12.89
C SER A 241 5.43 -25.61 -13.15
N ILE A 242 5.47 -25.13 -14.38
CA ILE A 242 4.80 -23.88 -14.81
C ILE A 242 3.30 -23.88 -14.46
N LYS A 243 2.64 -25.05 -14.49
CA LYS A 243 1.23 -25.17 -14.09
C LYS A 243 1.02 -24.80 -12.62
N VAL A 244 1.88 -25.30 -11.74
CA VAL A 244 1.83 -24.98 -10.29
C VAL A 244 2.17 -23.51 -10.06
N GLN A 245 3.22 -22.98 -10.72
CA GLN A 245 3.56 -21.56 -10.63
C GLN A 245 2.40 -20.67 -11.06
N LYS A 246 1.67 -21.02 -12.15
CA LYS A 246 0.49 -20.26 -12.61
C LYS A 246 -0.60 -20.21 -11.55
N SER A 247 -0.95 -21.37 -10.97
CA SER A 247 -1.99 -21.41 -9.93
C SER A 247 -1.63 -20.55 -8.72
N ILE A 248 -0.36 -20.53 -8.31
CA ILE A 248 0.11 -19.67 -7.21
C ILE A 248 0.12 -18.18 -7.63
N ALA A 249 0.54 -17.88 -8.87
CA ALA A 249 0.55 -16.53 -9.40
C ALA A 249 -0.87 -15.93 -9.54
N GLU A 250 -1.89 -16.76 -9.78
CA GLU A 250 -3.29 -16.34 -9.80
C GLU A 250 -3.74 -15.82 -8.42
N MET A 251 -3.26 -16.41 -7.32
CA MET A 251 -3.52 -15.90 -5.96
C MET A 251 -2.98 -14.48 -5.78
N TYR A 252 -1.81 -14.19 -6.36
CA TYR A 252 -1.25 -12.82 -6.34
C TYR A 252 -2.14 -11.83 -7.09
N THR A 253 -2.71 -12.23 -8.21
CA THR A 253 -3.65 -11.38 -8.96
C THR A 253 -4.90 -11.07 -8.12
N VAL A 254 -5.45 -12.09 -7.45
CA VAL A 254 -6.59 -11.92 -6.52
C VAL A 254 -6.22 -11.03 -5.34
N TYR A 255 -5.04 -11.22 -4.75
CA TYR A 255 -4.53 -10.39 -3.67
C TYR A 255 -4.48 -8.92 -4.07
N ASN A 256 -3.89 -8.60 -5.23
CA ASN A 256 -3.78 -7.21 -5.71
C ASN A 256 -5.15 -6.59 -6.02
N ALA A 257 -6.07 -7.35 -6.61
CA ALA A 257 -7.43 -6.88 -6.87
C ALA A 257 -8.16 -6.55 -5.56
N ARG A 258 -8.08 -7.43 -4.56
CA ARG A 258 -8.68 -7.20 -3.24
C ARG A 258 -8.02 -6.03 -2.48
N LYS A 259 -6.69 -5.89 -2.58
CA LYS A 259 -5.98 -4.76 -2.00
C LYS A 259 -6.50 -3.43 -2.55
N LYS A 260 -6.64 -3.33 -3.87
CA LYS A 260 -7.20 -2.14 -4.53
C LYS A 260 -8.63 -1.84 -4.06
N ILE A 261 -9.48 -2.86 -3.94
CA ILE A 261 -10.85 -2.70 -3.42
C ILE A 261 -10.81 -2.20 -1.97
N ASN A 262 -9.95 -2.77 -1.13
CA ASN A 262 -9.80 -2.34 0.27
C ASN A 262 -9.37 -0.87 0.39
N GLU A 263 -8.45 -0.42 -0.44
CA GLU A 263 -8.03 0.99 -0.50
C GLU A 263 -9.17 1.92 -0.94
N GLN A 264 -9.96 1.49 -1.94
CA GLN A 264 -11.15 2.22 -2.38
C GLN A 264 -12.21 2.30 -1.27
N LEU A 265 -12.46 1.21 -0.54
CA LEU A 265 -13.39 1.20 0.59
C LEU A 265 -12.91 2.15 1.71
N LYS A 266 -11.61 2.14 2.06
CA LYS A 266 -11.03 3.08 3.04
C LYS A 266 -11.25 4.54 2.61
N ALA A 267 -11.03 4.85 1.34
CA ALA A 267 -11.25 6.19 0.81
C ALA A 267 -12.74 6.59 0.84
N GLN A 268 -13.64 5.67 0.50
CA GLN A 268 -15.09 5.91 0.55
C GLN A 268 -15.58 6.17 1.98
N ILE A 269 -15.12 5.37 2.96
CA ILE A 269 -15.47 5.54 4.38
C ILE A 269 -15.01 6.91 4.89
N LYS A 270 -13.80 7.34 4.52
CA LYS A 270 -13.30 8.68 4.90
C LYS A 270 -14.21 9.81 4.39
N ASN A 271 -14.82 9.64 3.22
CA ASN A 271 -15.61 10.67 2.56
C ASN A 271 -17.12 10.55 2.79
N ILE A 272 -17.60 9.48 3.45
CA ILE A 272 -19.04 9.25 3.62
C ILE A 272 -19.65 10.08 4.76
N CYS A 273 -18.89 10.41 5.80
CA CYS A 273 -19.40 11.13 6.96
C CYS A 273 -20.05 12.48 6.60
N PRO A 274 -19.46 13.35 5.75
CA PRO A 274 -20.14 14.59 5.32
C PRO A 274 -21.48 14.34 4.64
N ILE A 275 -21.59 13.28 3.83
CA ILE A 275 -22.79 12.94 3.07
C ILE A 275 -23.89 12.46 4.02
N LEU A 276 -23.56 11.54 4.94
CA LEU A 276 -24.52 10.99 5.91
C LEU A 276 -25.00 12.06 6.90
N ILE A 277 -24.09 12.90 7.38
CA ILE A 277 -24.46 13.99 8.29
C ILE A 277 -25.39 15.00 7.58
N ARG A 278 -25.05 15.44 6.36
CA ARG A 278 -25.93 16.34 5.59
C ARG A 278 -27.30 15.71 5.34
N GLY A 279 -27.34 14.46 4.86
CA GLY A 279 -28.57 13.73 4.61
C GLY A 279 -29.43 13.58 5.88
N SER A 280 -28.81 13.35 7.03
CA SER A 280 -29.52 13.23 8.30
C SER A 280 -30.21 14.54 8.74
N LEU A 281 -29.67 15.69 8.34
CA LEU A 281 -30.25 17.01 8.65
C LEU A 281 -31.37 17.41 7.66
N GLU A 282 -31.39 16.82 6.46
CA GLU A 282 -32.43 17.04 5.43
C GLU A 282 -33.67 16.15 5.65
N GLU A 283 -33.53 14.98 6.31
CA GLU A 283 -34.65 14.11 6.72
C GLU A 283 -35.31 14.61 8.01
N ARG A 284 -36.13 15.69 7.91
CA ARG A 284 -36.88 16.23 9.06
C ARG A 284 -38.30 15.71 9.08
#